data_38e90d36369a9143f63ea0d2817d6824
#
_entry.id   38e90d36369a9143f63ea0d2817d6824
#
_cell.length_a   1.000
_cell.length_b   1.000
_cell.length_c   1.000
_cell.angle_alpha   90.00
_cell.angle_beta   90.00
_cell.angle_gamma   90.00
#
_symmetry.space_group_name_H-M   'P 1'
#
loop_
_entity.id
_entity.type
_entity.pdbx_description
1 polymer ?
#
loop_
_entity_poly.entity_id
_entity_poly.type
_entity_poly.pdbx_seq_one_letter_code
_entity_poly.pdbx_strand_id
1 'polypeptide(L)'
;MNIPPEQSAEPNAAVSRTGLSPLQETRMSVCSNRWYSVCFQRPSFYEDGLFFYPQRESGENSKKRGLNMNNMTEIRWHGRGGQGAKTASLLLADAAFLSGKYVQSFPEYGPERSGAPITAYNRISEQRCPIHSNIYEPDYVVVVDETLLESVDVTAGLKPDGAIVINSAKPAEQLRPLLRGYPGRVFTIDAGAISHKHLGAYFPNTPMLAAIVAVSRCVEPEDFLRDMESSYRHKFANKPQVVQGNLDCLAEAMREVKE
;
A
#
# COMPACT_ATOMS: atom_id res chain seq x y z
N MET A 1 -5.82 -68.25 -4.15
CA MET A 1 -7.08 -68.71 -4.77
C MET A 1 -7.90 -67.46 -5.15
N ASN A 2 -8.05 -67.35 -6.45
CA ASN A 2 -9.06 -66.63 -7.21
C ASN A 2 -9.27 -65.10 -6.97
N ILE A 3 -8.71 -64.37 -7.90
CA ILE A 3 -9.23 -63.14 -8.50
C ILE A 3 -10.25 -63.50 -9.56
N PRO A 4 -11.35 -62.78 -9.77
CA PRO A 4 -11.90 -62.51 -11.09
C PRO A 4 -12.19 -61.03 -11.31
N PRO A 5 -12.57 -60.61 -12.53
CA PRO A 5 -11.84 -59.58 -13.28
C PRO A 5 -12.67 -58.31 -13.55
N GLU A 6 -12.01 -57.37 -14.18
CA GLU A 6 -12.55 -56.16 -14.83
C GLU A 6 -13.86 -56.32 -15.54
N GLN A 7 -14.68 -55.29 -15.45
CA GLN A 7 -15.58 -54.90 -16.53
C GLN A 7 -15.61 -53.39 -16.76
N SER A 8 -15.15 -53.06 -17.92
CA SER A 8 -15.24 -51.84 -18.68
C SER A 8 -16.70 -51.43 -18.95
N ALA A 9 -17.00 -50.15 -18.90
CA ALA A 9 -18.02 -49.53 -19.79
C ALA A 9 -17.84 -47.99 -19.79
N GLU A 10 -17.35 -47.47 -20.86
CA GLU A 10 -17.74 -46.20 -21.47
C GLU A 10 -19.04 -46.40 -22.30
N PRO A 11 -19.58 -45.37 -22.98
CA PRO A 11 -19.66 -43.91 -22.75
C PRO A 11 -21.10 -43.33 -23.04
N ASN A 12 -21.18 -42.00 -23.19
CA ASN A 12 -22.26 -41.18 -23.79
C ASN A 12 -23.13 -40.45 -22.77
N ALA A 13 -23.44 -39.17 -22.89
CA ALA A 13 -23.60 -38.30 -24.05
C ALA A 13 -23.62 -36.83 -23.60
N ALA A 14 -23.00 -36.00 -24.40
CA ALA A 14 -23.40 -34.72 -24.96
C ALA A 14 -24.57 -33.93 -24.32
N VAL A 15 -24.33 -32.65 -24.15
CA VAL A 15 -25.17 -31.45 -24.41
C VAL A 15 -24.53 -30.32 -23.57
N SER A 16 -24.26 -29.16 -24.00
CA SER A 16 -24.46 -28.27 -25.11
C SER A 16 -23.44 -27.12 -25.05
N ARG A 17 -22.97 -26.74 -26.18
CA ARG A 17 -22.11 -25.59 -26.39
C ARG A 17 -22.85 -24.29 -26.07
N THR A 18 -22.37 -23.53 -25.12
CA THR A 18 -22.53 -22.07 -25.15
C THR A 18 -21.16 -21.48 -25.36
N GLY A 19 -21.06 -20.71 -26.44
CA GLY A 19 -19.79 -20.23 -26.99
C GLY A 19 -19.15 -19.14 -26.13
N LEU A 20 -18.07 -19.51 -25.47
CA LEU A 20 -17.06 -18.59 -24.96
C LEU A 20 -15.71 -19.16 -25.37
N SER A 21 -14.85 -18.29 -25.94
CA SER A 21 -13.55 -18.67 -26.50
C SER A 21 -12.59 -19.20 -25.41
N PRO A 22 -11.65 -20.09 -25.73
CA PRO A 22 -10.75 -20.74 -24.77
C PRO A 22 -9.79 -19.82 -23.99
N LEU A 23 -9.82 -18.51 -24.23
CA LEU A 23 -8.94 -17.54 -23.58
C LEU A 23 -9.56 -16.90 -22.33
N GLN A 24 -10.80 -17.23 -21.96
CA GLN A 24 -11.48 -16.67 -20.80
C GLN A 24 -11.49 -17.54 -19.54
N GLU A 25 -11.16 -18.84 -19.66
CA GLU A 25 -11.28 -19.76 -18.52
C GLU A 25 -10.00 -19.97 -17.68
N THR A 26 -8.83 -19.44 -18.10
CA THR A 26 -7.56 -19.81 -17.44
C THR A 26 -7.10 -18.83 -16.36
N ARG A 27 -7.95 -17.91 -15.87
CA ARG A 27 -7.50 -16.89 -14.89
C ARG A 27 -8.37 -16.70 -13.66
N MET A 28 -9.09 -17.71 -13.20
CA MET A 28 -9.90 -17.60 -11.98
C MET A 28 -9.38 -18.38 -10.77
N SER A 29 -8.12 -18.82 -10.72
CA SER A 29 -7.68 -19.71 -9.64
C SER A 29 -6.46 -19.28 -8.84
N VAL A 30 -6.13 -18.00 -8.73
CA VAL A 30 -5.14 -17.56 -7.71
C VAL A 30 -5.52 -16.18 -7.20
N CYS A 31 -6.51 -16.08 -6.34
CA CYS A 31 -6.68 -14.96 -5.42
C CYS A 31 -7.42 -15.45 -4.19
N SER A 32 -6.74 -16.16 -3.31
CA SER A 32 -7.27 -16.55 -2.00
C SER A 32 -7.28 -15.41 -0.97
N ASN A 33 -6.99 -14.18 -1.37
CA ASN A 33 -7.19 -12.99 -0.54
C ASN A 33 -8.37 -12.19 -1.09
N ARG A 34 -9.52 -12.41 -0.48
CA ARG A 34 -10.86 -11.86 -0.73
C ARG A 34 -10.97 -10.32 -0.62
N TRP A 35 -9.89 -9.59 -0.90
CA TRP A 35 -9.76 -8.15 -0.64
C TRP A 35 -9.90 -7.27 -1.89
N TYR A 36 -9.87 -7.85 -3.11
CA TYR A 36 -9.74 -7.10 -4.36
C TYR A 36 -10.95 -7.15 -5.29
N SER A 37 -12.13 -7.58 -4.80
CA SER A 37 -13.31 -7.76 -5.66
C SER A 37 -14.08 -6.48 -5.99
N VAL A 38 -13.61 -5.30 -5.63
CA VAL A 38 -14.36 -4.04 -5.82
C VAL A 38 -13.67 -3.02 -6.71
N CYS A 39 -12.45 -3.24 -7.13
CA CYS A 39 -11.86 -2.39 -8.17
C CYS A 39 -12.30 -2.86 -9.56
N PHE A 40 -13.24 -2.18 -10.13
CA PHE A 40 -13.94 -2.48 -11.39
C PHE A 40 -13.07 -2.34 -12.66
N GLN A 41 -11.77 -2.16 -12.56
CA GLN A 41 -10.88 -2.10 -13.73
C GLN A 41 -9.55 -2.78 -13.41
N ARG A 42 -9.20 -3.75 -14.22
CA ARG A 42 -8.15 -4.76 -14.04
C ARG A 42 -6.79 -4.17 -13.66
N PRO A 43 -6.26 -4.43 -12.46
CA PRO A 43 -4.85 -4.22 -12.19
C PRO A 43 -4.03 -5.23 -13.02
N SER A 44 -2.93 -4.78 -13.61
CA SER A 44 -1.95 -5.71 -14.17
C SER A 44 -1.06 -6.21 -13.03
N PHE A 45 -1.17 -7.49 -12.70
CA PHE A 45 -0.29 -8.14 -11.73
C PHE A 45 1.02 -8.53 -12.42
N TYR A 46 2.14 -8.04 -11.92
CA TYR A 46 3.42 -8.69 -12.04
C TYR A 46 3.70 -9.42 -10.73
N GLU A 47 4.45 -10.52 -10.76
CA GLU A 47 4.58 -11.47 -9.65
C GLU A 47 4.99 -10.84 -8.30
N ASP A 48 5.55 -9.62 -8.29
CA ASP A 48 6.10 -8.96 -7.10
C ASP A 48 5.52 -7.57 -6.77
N GLY A 49 4.44 -7.11 -7.41
CA GLY A 49 3.91 -5.76 -7.13
C GLY A 49 2.54 -5.45 -7.72
N LEU A 50 1.91 -4.41 -7.20
CA LEU A 50 0.61 -3.92 -7.63
C LEU A 50 0.78 -2.64 -8.42
N PHE A 51 0.29 -2.64 -9.67
CA PHE A 51 0.34 -1.49 -10.57
C PHE A 51 -1.07 -1.06 -10.91
N PHE A 52 -1.44 0.16 -10.58
CA PHE A 52 -2.72 0.74 -10.91
C PHE A 52 -2.57 1.79 -11.99
N TYR A 53 -3.36 1.65 -13.06
CA TYR A 53 -3.44 2.61 -14.15
C TYR A 53 -4.90 3.03 -14.33
N PRO A 54 -5.27 4.31 -14.12
CA PRO A 54 -6.59 4.79 -14.44
C PRO A 54 -6.84 4.64 -15.94
N GLN A 55 -7.96 4.02 -16.30
CA GLN A 55 -8.40 3.97 -17.70
C GLN A 55 -8.99 5.33 -18.06
N ARG A 56 -8.21 6.17 -18.73
CA ARG A 56 -8.78 7.31 -19.43
C ARG A 56 -9.41 6.80 -20.73
N GLU A 57 -10.63 7.24 -21.02
CA GLU A 57 -11.29 6.98 -22.29
C GLU A 57 -10.36 7.42 -23.45
N SER A 58 -10.32 6.59 -24.49
CA SER A 58 -9.45 6.71 -25.66
C SER A 58 -9.86 7.89 -26.56
N GLY A 59 -9.65 9.13 -26.11
CA GLY A 59 -10.05 10.34 -26.83
C GLY A 59 -9.01 11.46 -26.83
N GLU A 60 -8.01 11.41 -26.00
CA GLU A 60 -6.98 12.46 -25.98
C GLU A 60 -5.68 12.02 -26.65
N ASN A 61 -5.41 12.71 -27.77
CA ASN A 61 -4.20 12.70 -28.57
C ASN A 61 -2.93 12.63 -27.70
N SER A 62 -2.32 11.46 -27.61
CA SER A 62 -1.03 11.27 -26.92
C SER A 62 0.09 11.89 -27.75
N LYS A 63 0.14 13.23 -27.81
CA LYS A 63 1.40 13.89 -28.12
C LYS A 63 2.39 13.45 -27.06
N LYS A 64 3.53 12.88 -27.48
CA LYS A 64 4.69 12.50 -26.67
C LYS A 64 5.06 13.64 -25.72
N ARG A 65 4.42 13.72 -24.57
CA ARG A 65 4.90 14.53 -23.45
C ARG A 65 6.06 13.73 -22.84
N GLY A 66 7.25 14.31 -22.89
CA GLY A 66 8.41 13.74 -22.20
C GLY A 66 8.03 13.43 -20.76
N LEU A 67 8.56 12.32 -20.22
CA LEU A 67 8.39 11.98 -18.80
C LEU A 67 8.85 13.18 -17.97
N ASN A 68 7.91 13.88 -17.37
CA ASN A 68 8.23 14.92 -16.40
C ASN A 68 8.37 14.24 -15.04
N MET A 69 9.60 13.88 -14.68
CA MET A 69 9.93 13.25 -13.39
C MET A 69 9.57 14.15 -12.19
N ASN A 70 9.34 15.45 -12.43
CA ASN A 70 9.02 16.42 -11.36
C ASN A 70 7.62 16.27 -10.76
N ASN A 71 6.75 15.43 -11.34
CA ASN A 71 5.39 15.19 -10.83
C ASN A 71 5.21 13.78 -10.27
N MET A 72 6.27 13.19 -9.76
CA MET A 72 6.25 11.85 -9.18
C MET A 72 6.66 11.94 -7.71
N THR A 73 5.86 11.34 -6.85
CA THR A 73 6.14 11.21 -5.41
C THR A 73 6.56 9.79 -5.12
N GLU A 74 7.72 9.62 -4.55
CA GLU A 74 8.31 8.34 -4.16
C GLU A 74 8.40 8.22 -2.64
N ILE A 75 7.78 7.17 -2.09
CA ILE A 75 7.70 6.92 -0.65
C ILE A 75 8.28 5.54 -0.34
N ARG A 76 9.15 5.47 0.65
CA ARG A 76 9.70 4.24 1.18
C ARG A 76 9.24 4.03 2.63
N TRP A 77 8.68 2.85 2.87
CA TRP A 77 8.21 2.45 4.19
C TRP A 77 9.20 1.49 4.84
N HIS A 78 9.51 1.74 6.10
CA HIS A 78 10.27 0.83 6.94
C HIS A 78 9.41 0.37 8.12
N GLY A 79 9.32 -0.94 8.31
CA GLY A 79 8.58 -1.55 9.42
C GLY A 79 9.15 -2.93 9.74
N ARG A 80 8.51 -3.60 10.68
CA ARG A 80 8.78 -5.02 10.96
C ARG A 80 7.66 -5.88 10.46
N GLY A 81 7.96 -7.13 10.16
CA GLY A 81 6.96 -8.13 9.77
C GLY A 81 5.84 -8.20 10.81
N GLY A 82 4.59 -8.02 10.36
CA GLY A 82 3.39 -8.00 11.22
C GLY A 82 2.89 -6.62 11.64
N GLN A 83 3.66 -5.53 11.47
CA GLN A 83 3.24 -4.16 11.86
C GLN A 83 2.41 -3.43 10.80
N GLY A 84 2.15 -4.04 9.65
CA GLY A 84 1.25 -3.54 8.64
C GLY A 84 1.81 -2.47 7.70
N ALA A 85 3.13 -2.27 7.60
CA ALA A 85 3.75 -1.33 6.66
C ALA A 85 3.34 -1.63 5.20
N LYS A 86 3.36 -2.92 4.79
CA LYS A 86 2.84 -3.36 3.48
C LYS A 86 1.37 -3.00 3.31
N THR A 87 0.54 -3.21 4.33
CA THR A 87 -0.89 -2.89 4.26
C THR A 87 -1.11 -1.39 4.11
N ALA A 88 -0.36 -0.56 4.84
CA ALA A 88 -0.44 0.89 4.73
C ALA A 88 -0.04 1.36 3.32
N SER A 89 1.05 0.83 2.76
CA SER A 89 1.48 1.19 1.39
C SER A 89 0.44 0.81 0.34
N LEU A 90 -0.23 -0.33 0.48
CA LEU A 90 -1.30 -0.74 -0.44
C LEU A 90 -2.54 0.16 -0.30
N LEU A 91 -2.94 0.52 0.92
CA LEU A 91 -4.08 1.43 1.14
C LEU A 91 -3.79 2.84 0.59
N LEU A 92 -2.55 3.32 0.71
CA LEU A 92 -2.13 4.58 0.08
C LEU A 92 -2.23 4.50 -1.45
N ALA A 93 -1.82 3.37 -2.01
CA ALA A 93 -1.92 3.14 -3.46
C ALA A 93 -3.38 3.14 -3.93
N ASP A 94 -4.28 2.47 -3.19
CA ASP A 94 -5.70 2.45 -3.51
C ASP A 94 -6.30 3.86 -3.48
N ALA A 95 -6.01 4.65 -2.43
CA ALA A 95 -6.50 6.03 -2.32
C ALA A 95 -5.97 6.94 -3.44
N ALA A 96 -4.68 6.84 -3.76
CA ALA A 96 -4.10 7.62 -4.86
C ALA A 96 -4.67 7.21 -6.23
N PHE A 97 -4.95 5.92 -6.44
CA PHE A 97 -5.61 5.43 -7.64
C PHE A 97 -7.04 5.96 -7.79
N LEU A 98 -7.83 5.94 -6.70
CA LEU A 98 -9.20 6.49 -6.68
C LEU A 98 -9.22 7.99 -6.97
N SER A 99 -8.17 8.72 -6.56
CA SER A 99 -7.94 10.13 -6.92
C SER A 99 -7.46 10.34 -8.37
N GLY A 100 -7.42 9.27 -9.20
CA GLY A 100 -7.10 9.34 -10.63
C GLY A 100 -5.60 9.36 -10.96
N LYS A 101 -4.74 9.02 -9.99
CA LYS A 101 -3.28 8.99 -10.19
C LYS A 101 -2.81 7.63 -10.69
N TYR A 102 -1.65 7.61 -11.33
CA TYR A 102 -0.92 6.38 -11.65
C TYR A 102 -0.12 5.95 -10.43
N VAL A 103 -0.21 4.68 -10.07
CA VAL A 103 0.37 4.19 -8.83
C VAL A 103 1.11 2.87 -9.04
N GLN A 104 2.24 2.76 -8.39
CA GLN A 104 2.96 1.49 -8.20
C GLN A 104 3.14 1.30 -6.69
N SER A 105 2.79 0.13 -6.17
CA SER A 105 3.05 -0.25 -4.78
C SER A 105 3.57 -1.67 -4.73
N PHE A 106 4.73 -1.85 -4.13
CA PHE A 106 5.39 -3.14 -4.06
C PHE A 106 6.18 -3.28 -2.75
N PRO A 107 6.12 -4.45 -2.11
CA PRO A 107 6.98 -4.76 -0.97
C PRO A 107 8.31 -5.30 -1.46
N GLU A 108 9.35 -5.07 -0.68
CA GLU A 108 10.60 -5.79 -0.80
C GLU A 108 10.60 -6.93 0.22
N TYR A 109 10.60 -8.16 -0.30
CA TYR A 109 10.63 -9.36 0.53
C TYR A 109 12.09 -9.68 0.91
N GLY A 110 12.40 -9.46 2.18
CA GLY A 110 13.60 -10.01 2.79
C GLY A 110 13.35 -11.45 3.27
N PRO A 111 14.30 -12.06 4.02
CA PRO A 111 14.06 -13.35 4.64
C PRO A 111 12.82 -13.23 5.56
N GLU A 112 11.73 -13.87 5.16
CA GLU A 112 10.42 -13.78 5.82
C GLU A 112 10.48 -14.38 7.23
N ARG A 113 10.67 -13.51 8.22
CA ARG A 113 10.53 -13.85 9.63
C ARG A 113 9.66 -12.79 10.30
N SER A 114 8.74 -13.23 11.16
CA SER A 114 8.00 -12.32 12.01
C SER A 114 8.98 -11.42 12.78
N GLY A 115 8.75 -10.09 12.74
CA GLY A 115 9.62 -9.11 13.39
C GLY A 115 10.89 -8.72 12.62
N ALA A 116 11.22 -9.36 11.49
CA ALA A 116 12.33 -8.91 10.64
C ALA A 116 12.02 -7.55 9.99
N PRO A 117 13.04 -6.70 9.73
CA PRO A 117 12.85 -5.48 8.95
C PRO A 117 12.28 -5.79 7.58
N ILE A 118 11.26 -5.05 7.19
CA ILE A 118 10.64 -5.10 5.86
C ILE A 118 10.60 -3.70 5.26
N THR A 119 10.69 -3.64 3.95
CA THR A 119 10.53 -2.39 3.19
C THR A 119 9.35 -2.51 2.24
N ALA A 120 8.62 -1.43 2.05
CA ALA A 120 7.59 -1.32 1.02
C ALA A 120 7.71 0.04 0.34
N TYR A 121 7.18 0.14 -0.87
CA TYR A 121 7.36 1.31 -1.70
C TYR A 121 6.04 1.76 -2.30
N ASN A 122 5.88 3.09 -2.44
CA ASN A 122 4.86 3.71 -3.29
C ASN A 122 5.52 4.66 -4.27
N ARG A 123 5.09 4.59 -5.51
CA ARG A 123 5.39 5.57 -6.56
C ARG A 123 4.07 6.09 -7.09
N ILE A 124 3.82 7.38 -6.92
CA ILE A 124 2.55 8.03 -7.24
C ILE A 124 2.84 9.13 -8.24
N SER A 125 2.12 9.17 -9.36
CA SER A 125 2.39 10.12 -10.45
C SER A 125 1.10 10.54 -11.16
N GLU A 126 1.10 11.75 -11.71
CA GLU A 126 0.05 12.24 -12.62
C GLU A 126 0.10 11.58 -14.02
N GLN A 127 1.18 10.90 -14.35
CA GLN A 127 1.41 10.27 -15.64
C GLN A 127 1.89 8.83 -15.46
N ARG A 128 1.68 8.01 -16.49
CA ARG A 128 2.15 6.63 -16.49
C ARG A 128 3.67 6.59 -16.27
N CYS A 129 4.09 5.88 -15.24
CA CYS A 129 5.48 5.65 -14.92
C CYS A 129 5.94 4.28 -15.47
N PRO A 130 6.89 4.23 -16.40
CA PRO A 130 7.44 2.97 -16.93
C PRO A 130 8.58 2.39 -16.07
N ILE A 131 8.95 3.05 -14.98
CA ILE A 131 10.03 2.59 -14.10
C ILE A 131 9.52 1.45 -13.23
N HIS A 132 10.25 0.33 -13.20
CA HIS A 132 9.91 -0.86 -12.41
C HIS A 132 10.99 -1.26 -11.40
N SER A 133 12.00 -0.41 -11.20
CA SER A 133 13.02 -0.62 -10.17
C SER A 133 12.55 -0.21 -8.78
N ASN A 134 13.25 -0.68 -7.76
CA ASN A 134 13.10 -0.19 -6.40
C ASN A 134 13.32 1.33 -6.33
N ILE A 135 12.82 1.96 -5.26
CA ILE A 135 12.98 3.38 -5.01
C ILE A 135 14.26 3.57 -4.19
N TYR A 136 15.28 4.10 -4.83
CA TYR A 136 16.58 4.35 -4.21
C TYR A 136 16.72 5.77 -3.63
N GLU A 137 16.02 6.74 -4.24
CA GLU A 137 16.05 8.15 -3.85
C GLU A 137 14.63 8.64 -3.52
N PRO A 138 14.03 8.19 -2.40
CA PRO A 138 12.68 8.57 -2.04
C PRO A 138 12.56 10.07 -1.71
N ASP A 139 11.37 10.64 -1.96
CA ASP A 139 10.99 11.97 -1.47
C ASP A 139 10.59 11.92 0.01
N TYR A 140 9.99 10.79 0.41
CA TYR A 140 9.53 10.56 1.78
C TYR A 140 9.92 9.18 2.28
N VAL A 141 10.25 9.13 3.57
CA VAL A 141 10.47 7.88 4.30
C VAL A 141 9.48 7.79 5.46
N VAL A 142 8.86 6.64 5.64
CA VAL A 142 7.95 6.35 6.75
C VAL A 142 8.54 5.23 7.59
N VAL A 143 8.74 5.48 8.88
CA VAL A 143 9.27 4.52 9.85
C VAL A 143 8.17 4.12 10.82
N VAL A 144 7.64 2.91 10.65
CA VAL A 144 6.54 2.38 11.48
C VAL A 144 7.02 1.92 12.85
N ASP A 145 8.31 1.62 12.98
CA ASP A 145 8.94 1.17 14.23
C ASP A 145 10.24 1.92 14.48
N GLU A 146 10.27 2.76 15.53
CA GLU A 146 11.46 3.59 15.85
C GLU A 146 12.73 2.77 16.13
N THR A 147 12.59 1.50 16.57
CA THR A 147 13.75 0.64 16.83
C THR A 147 14.57 0.33 15.58
N LEU A 148 14.00 0.55 14.39
CA LEU A 148 14.72 0.39 13.12
C LEU A 148 15.78 1.47 12.92
N LEU A 149 15.66 2.65 13.53
CA LEU A 149 16.64 3.73 13.43
C LEU A 149 18.04 3.32 13.89
N GLU A 150 18.13 2.36 14.81
CA GLU A 150 19.40 1.86 15.32
C GLU A 150 20.03 0.80 14.39
N SER A 151 19.20 0.01 13.71
CA SER A 151 19.64 -1.19 12.99
C SER A 151 19.65 -1.03 11.46
N VAL A 152 18.88 -0.08 10.93
CA VAL A 152 18.73 0.15 9.48
C VAL A 152 19.04 1.62 9.17
N ASP A 153 19.75 1.86 8.08
CA ASP A 153 19.88 3.22 7.55
C ASP A 153 18.61 3.62 6.80
N VAL A 154 17.63 4.13 7.54
CA VAL A 154 16.35 4.56 6.98
C VAL A 154 16.49 5.84 6.13
N THR A 155 17.60 6.57 6.27
CA THR A 155 17.87 7.82 5.52
C THR A 155 18.63 7.58 4.22
N ALA A 156 19.11 6.37 3.96
CA ALA A 156 19.86 6.06 2.75
C ALA A 156 19.12 6.51 1.48
N GLY A 157 19.74 7.40 0.70
CA GLY A 157 19.18 7.93 -0.53
C GLY A 157 17.98 8.88 -0.38
N LEU A 158 17.51 9.17 0.84
CA LEU A 158 16.44 10.16 1.04
C LEU A 158 16.91 11.53 0.56
N LYS A 159 16.11 12.19 -0.28
CA LYS A 159 16.44 13.50 -0.85
C LYS A 159 16.63 14.54 0.27
N PRO A 160 17.57 15.48 0.11
CA PRO A 160 17.86 16.50 1.14
C PRO A 160 16.66 17.40 1.47
N ASP A 161 15.80 17.66 0.49
CA ASP A 161 14.56 18.42 0.58
C ASP A 161 13.34 17.54 0.93
N GLY A 162 13.55 16.25 1.10
CA GLY A 162 12.52 15.28 1.46
C GLY A 162 12.09 15.37 2.92
N ALA A 163 11.32 14.39 3.37
CA ALA A 163 10.89 14.31 4.76
C ALA A 163 10.84 12.86 5.25
N ILE A 164 11.05 12.71 6.57
CA ILE A 164 10.87 11.43 7.26
C ILE A 164 9.75 11.55 8.29
N VAL A 165 8.87 10.55 8.33
CA VAL A 165 7.76 10.45 9.31
C VAL A 165 8.01 9.23 10.18
N ILE A 166 8.12 9.43 11.48
CA ILE A 166 8.53 8.39 12.44
C ILE A 166 7.42 8.15 13.46
N ASN A 167 7.04 6.89 13.64
CA ASN A 167 6.19 6.48 14.74
C ASN A 167 7.00 6.50 16.04
N SER A 168 6.86 7.56 16.80
CA SER A 168 7.51 7.72 18.10
C SER A 168 6.76 8.75 18.96
N ALA A 169 6.72 8.51 20.26
CA ALA A 169 6.28 9.48 21.25
C ALA A 169 7.32 10.57 21.54
N LYS A 170 8.57 10.39 21.05
CA LYS A 170 9.67 11.35 21.24
C LYS A 170 9.56 12.48 20.21
N PRO A 171 9.92 13.71 20.58
CA PRO A 171 10.02 14.79 19.61
C PRO A 171 11.18 14.58 18.62
N ALA A 172 11.07 15.22 17.45
CA ALA A 172 12.02 15.07 16.35
C ALA A 172 13.48 15.32 16.76
N GLU A 173 13.71 16.30 17.64
CA GLU A 173 15.05 16.67 18.13
C GLU A 173 15.78 15.50 18.82
N GLN A 174 15.04 14.65 19.54
CA GLN A 174 15.61 13.49 20.21
C GLN A 174 15.95 12.35 19.25
N LEU A 175 15.29 12.30 18.09
CA LEU A 175 15.52 11.28 17.08
C LEU A 175 16.57 11.67 16.04
N ARG A 176 16.82 12.97 15.83
CA ARG A 176 17.81 13.48 14.86
C ARG A 176 19.20 12.84 14.98
N PRO A 177 19.76 12.58 16.17
CA PRO A 177 21.06 11.92 16.29
C PRO A 177 21.10 10.51 15.66
N LEU A 178 19.95 9.82 15.59
CA LEU A 178 19.83 8.48 15.00
C LEU A 178 19.70 8.52 13.47
N LEU A 179 19.47 9.69 12.88
CA LEU A 179 19.22 9.88 11.45
C LEU A 179 20.50 10.18 10.65
N ARG A 180 21.67 9.82 11.16
CA ARG A 180 22.97 9.91 10.47
C ARG A 180 23.27 11.27 9.82
N GLY A 181 22.81 12.34 10.46
CA GLY A 181 23.03 13.71 9.97
C GLY A 181 22.09 14.14 8.85
N TYR A 182 20.96 13.46 8.64
CA TYR A 182 19.96 13.87 7.66
C TYR A 182 19.49 15.32 7.91
N PRO A 183 19.63 16.23 6.93
CA PRO A 183 19.38 17.66 7.14
C PRO A 183 17.91 18.06 6.95
N GLY A 184 17.09 17.20 6.34
CA GLY A 184 15.74 17.52 5.94
C GLY A 184 14.72 17.51 7.08
N ARG A 185 13.45 17.53 6.73
CA ARG A 185 12.34 17.62 7.69
C ARG A 185 12.09 16.28 8.37
N VAL A 186 11.87 16.33 9.68
CA VAL A 186 11.60 15.15 10.50
C VAL A 186 10.27 15.35 11.22
N PHE A 187 9.32 14.49 10.95
CA PHE A 187 8.00 14.49 11.59
C PHE A 187 7.87 13.30 12.52
N THR A 188 7.22 13.51 13.64
CA THR A 188 6.93 12.46 14.63
C THR A 188 5.45 12.38 14.94
N ILE A 189 5.00 11.20 15.30
CA ILE A 189 3.64 10.92 15.71
C ILE A 189 3.61 9.67 16.59
N ASP A 190 2.92 9.72 17.73
CA ASP A 190 2.66 8.53 18.55
C ASP A 190 1.51 7.71 17.96
N ALA A 191 1.80 7.04 16.86
CA ALA A 191 0.84 6.17 16.18
C ALA A 191 0.38 4.99 17.06
N GLY A 192 1.21 4.57 17.98
CA GLY A 192 0.88 3.55 18.98
C GLY A 192 -0.22 4.00 19.92
N ALA A 193 -0.06 5.16 20.55
CA ALA A 193 -1.07 5.72 21.45
C ALA A 193 -2.40 6.01 20.75
N ILE A 194 -2.35 6.62 19.55
CA ILE A 194 -3.55 6.91 18.75
C ILE A 194 -4.30 5.62 18.42
N SER A 195 -3.60 4.58 17.96
CA SER A 195 -4.26 3.31 17.63
C SER A 195 -4.84 2.61 18.86
N HIS A 196 -4.15 2.64 19.99
CA HIS A 196 -4.68 2.11 21.25
C HIS A 196 -5.95 2.83 21.70
N LYS A 197 -5.98 4.16 21.59
CA LYS A 197 -7.12 4.99 21.98
C LYS A 197 -8.38 4.66 21.18
N HIS A 198 -8.26 4.51 19.85
CA HIS A 198 -9.42 4.37 18.97
C HIS A 198 -9.74 2.91 18.58
N LEU A 199 -8.74 2.04 18.57
CA LEU A 199 -8.88 0.66 18.11
C LEU A 199 -8.72 -0.37 19.23
N GLY A 200 -8.31 0.07 20.43
CA GLY A 200 -8.09 -0.82 21.59
C GLY A 200 -6.88 -1.73 21.47
N ALA A 201 -6.03 -1.55 20.44
CA ALA A 201 -4.86 -2.39 20.17
C ALA A 201 -3.80 -1.61 19.40
N TYR A 202 -2.57 -2.16 19.34
CA TYR A 202 -1.44 -1.57 18.64
C TYR A 202 -1.49 -1.85 17.15
N PHE A 203 -2.00 -0.90 16.37
CA PHE A 203 -2.08 -0.92 14.91
C PHE A 203 -1.50 0.37 14.32
N PRO A 204 -0.19 0.60 14.38
CA PRO A 204 0.42 1.88 14.00
C PRO A 204 0.30 2.19 12.49
N ASN A 205 0.00 1.20 11.66
CA ASN A 205 -0.13 1.37 10.22
C ASN A 205 -1.23 2.35 9.81
N THR A 206 -2.38 2.39 10.52
CA THR A 206 -3.49 3.30 10.20
C THR A 206 -3.12 4.76 10.48
N PRO A 207 -2.63 5.16 11.69
CA PRO A 207 -2.19 6.52 11.92
C PRO A 207 -1.00 6.94 11.03
N MET A 208 -0.02 6.04 10.80
CA MET A 208 1.12 6.34 9.94
C MET A 208 0.71 6.60 8.48
N LEU A 209 -0.32 5.89 8.00
CA LEU A 209 -0.90 6.15 6.68
C LEU A 209 -1.49 7.57 6.59
N ALA A 210 -2.21 8.02 7.61
CA ALA A 210 -2.75 9.37 7.66
C ALA A 210 -1.64 10.43 7.79
N ALA A 211 -0.62 10.17 8.61
CA ALA A 211 0.50 11.07 8.80
C ALA A 211 1.27 11.32 7.49
N ILE A 212 1.55 10.28 6.70
CA ILE A 212 2.25 10.48 5.42
C ILE A 212 1.39 11.24 4.40
N VAL A 213 0.07 11.04 4.38
CA VAL A 213 -0.83 11.83 3.52
C VAL A 213 -0.81 13.29 3.94
N ALA A 214 -0.86 13.59 5.25
CA ALA A 214 -0.81 14.95 5.75
C ALA A 214 0.50 15.67 5.40
N VAL A 215 1.63 14.96 5.48
CA VAL A 215 2.97 15.53 5.22
C VAL A 215 3.25 15.65 3.73
N SER A 216 2.96 14.61 2.94
CA SER A 216 3.33 14.56 1.52
C SER A 216 2.33 15.24 0.60
N ARG A 217 1.08 15.34 1.01
CA ARG A 217 -0.02 15.83 0.15
C ARG A 217 -0.11 15.09 -1.20
N CYS A 218 0.36 13.86 -1.24
CA CYS A 218 0.28 13.03 -2.45
C CYS A 218 -1.15 12.66 -2.84
N VAL A 219 -2.09 12.75 -1.90
CA VAL A 219 -3.54 12.70 -2.08
C VAL A 219 -4.14 13.82 -1.25
N GLU A 220 -5.20 14.48 -1.73
CA GLU A 220 -5.89 15.50 -0.94
C GLU A 220 -6.49 14.87 0.33
N PRO A 221 -6.24 15.43 1.52
CA PRO A 221 -6.66 14.82 2.78
C PRO A 221 -8.16 14.53 2.89
N GLU A 222 -9.01 15.41 2.34
CA GLU A 222 -10.46 15.22 2.37
C GLU A 222 -10.89 14.04 1.47
N ASP A 223 -10.33 13.95 0.27
CA ASP A 223 -10.57 12.85 -0.65
C ASP A 223 -10.08 11.53 -0.04
N PHE A 224 -8.88 11.54 0.55
CA PHE A 224 -8.33 10.38 1.24
C PHE A 224 -9.25 9.88 2.37
N LEU A 225 -9.75 10.75 3.23
CA LEU A 225 -10.65 10.35 4.33
C LEU A 225 -11.95 9.76 3.80
N ARG A 226 -12.54 10.35 2.75
CA ARG A 226 -13.74 9.84 2.09
C ARG A 226 -13.52 8.45 1.49
N ASP A 227 -12.40 8.25 0.81
CA ASP A 227 -12.07 6.98 0.18
C ASP A 227 -11.78 5.90 1.23
N MET A 228 -11.11 6.28 2.32
CA MET A 228 -10.90 5.37 3.46
C MET A 228 -12.21 4.99 4.15
N GLU A 229 -13.15 5.92 4.30
CA GLU A 229 -14.48 5.61 4.84
C GLU A 229 -15.19 4.56 3.98
N SER A 230 -15.21 4.74 2.67
CA SER A 230 -15.79 3.77 1.73
C SER A 230 -15.12 2.40 1.84
N SER A 231 -13.79 2.38 1.85
CA SER A 231 -13.00 1.15 1.96
C SER A 231 -13.23 0.42 3.28
N TYR A 232 -13.28 1.14 4.41
CA TYR A 232 -13.52 0.54 5.71
C TYR A 232 -14.96 0.08 5.89
N ARG A 233 -15.95 0.81 5.37
CA ARG A 233 -17.36 0.37 5.39
C ARG A 233 -17.53 -0.92 4.60
N HIS A 234 -16.88 -1.05 3.46
CA HIS A 234 -16.91 -2.29 2.69
C HIS A 234 -16.21 -3.43 3.43
N LYS A 235 -15.03 -3.16 3.96
CA LYS A 235 -14.19 -4.13 4.66
C LYS A 235 -14.80 -4.65 5.95
N PHE A 236 -15.40 -3.77 6.72
CA PHE A 236 -15.93 -4.04 8.05
C PHE A 236 -17.45 -3.86 8.11
N ALA A 237 -18.17 -4.26 7.03
CA ALA A 237 -19.61 -4.06 6.90
C ALA A 237 -20.43 -4.48 8.14
N ASN A 238 -20.00 -5.55 8.82
CA ASN A 238 -20.65 -6.09 10.01
C ASN A 238 -20.05 -5.55 11.35
N LYS A 239 -19.15 -4.57 11.30
CA LYS A 239 -18.45 -4.02 12.48
C LYS A 239 -18.34 -2.50 12.42
N PRO A 240 -19.46 -1.77 12.55
CA PRO A 240 -19.48 -0.31 12.40
C PRO A 240 -18.56 0.42 13.38
N GLN A 241 -18.38 -0.12 14.59
CA GLN A 241 -17.46 0.43 15.60
C GLN A 241 -15.99 0.38 15.13
N VAL A 242 -15.59 -0.67 14.40
CA VAL A 242 -14.25 -0.78 13.83
C VAL A 242 -14.05 0.24 12.69
N VAL A 243 -15.10 0.48 11.90
CA VAL A 243 -15.08 1.53 10.87
C VAL A 243 -14.85 2.88 11.52
N GLN A 244 -15.67 3.24 12.49
CA GLN A 244 -15.58 4.55 13.16
C GLN A 244 -14.23 4.71 13.86
N GLY A 245 -13.77 3.71 14.61
CA GLY A 245 -12.46 3.75 15.27
C GLY A 245 -11.30 3.98 14.30
N ASN A 246 -11.32 3.36 13.11
CA ASN A 246 -10.29 3.61 12.09
C ASN A 246 -10.39 5.03 11.53
N LEU A 247 -11.58 5.56 11.28
CA LEU A 247 -11.76 6.95 10.79
C LEU A 247 -11.29 7.97 11.81
N ASP A 248 -11.65 7.79 13.10
CA ASP A 248 -11.21 8.66 14.17
C ASP A 248 -9.67 8.62 14.31
N CYS A 249 -9.09 7.43 14.16
CA CYS A 249 -7.65 7.22 14.16
C CYS A 249 -6.96 8.00 13.02
N LEU A 250 -7.48 7.95 11.79
CA LEU A 250 -6.96 8.71 10.65
C LEU A 250 -7.06 10.22 10.90
N ALA A 251 -8.24 10.68 11.33
CA ALA A 251 -8.49 12.11 11.55
C ALA A 251 -7.62 12.69 12.68
N GLU A 252 -7.41 11.95 13.77
CA GLU A 252 -6.51 12.37 14.85
C GLU A 252 -5.06 12.40 14.37
N ALA A 253 -4.62 11.38 13.67
CA ALA A 253 -3.24 11.28 13.20
C ALA A 253 -2.86 12.43 12.25
N MET A 254 -3.77 12.88 11.38
CA MET A 254 -3.54 14.04 10.51
C MET A 254 -3.33 15.35 11.27
N ARG A 255 -3.92 15.47 12.47
CA ARG A 255 -3.79 16.68 13.31
C ARG A 255 -2.59 16.63 14.24
N GLU A 256 -2.19 15.43 14.66
CA GLU A 256 -1.17 15.22 15.70
C GLU A 256 0.25 15.07 15.14
N VAL A 257 0.41 14.88 13.82
CA VAL A 257 1.74 14.81 13.20
C VAL A 257 2.48 16.15 13.38
N LYS A 258 3.70 16.10 13.97
CA LYS A 258 4.50 17.28 14.35
C LYS A 258 5.86 17.23 13.67
N GLU A 259 6.35 18.41 13.25
CA GLU A 259 7.70 18.61 12.77
C GLU A 259 8.66 18.85 13.93
#